data_b0b89b8d44bbac6c275fa863f6aa84e5
#
_entry.id   b0b89b8d44bbac6c275fa863f6aa84e5
#
_cell.length_a   1.000
_cell.length_b   1.000
_cell.length_c   1.000
_cell.angle_alpha   90.00
_cell.angle_beta   90.00
_cell.angle_gamma   90.00
#
_symmetry.space_group_name_H-M   'P 1'
#
loop_
_entity.id
_entity.type
_entity.pdbx_description
1 polymer ?
#
loop_
_entity_poly.entity_id
_entity_poly.type
_entity_poly.pdbx_seq_one_letter_code
_entity_poly.pdbx_strand_id
1 'polypeptide(L)'
;DHGATRRRGAELSDAEILVFMTQDAMPADRELIGALVGALAENPQAGAAYARQLPKKDCRFLEKYTRSFNYPEQSCLKTEKDVQTYGIKTYFCSNVCAAYDHRIYDEIGGFPEHAIFNEDMIYAGWMVKKGYGVAYVSEARVYHSHNYTCMQQFHRNFDLGVSQAEHPEVFEGVPSEGEG
;
A
#
# COMPACT_ATOMS: atom_id res chain seq x y z
N ASP A 1 -2.32 -6.33 16.21
CA ASP A 1 -1.61 -6.54 14.95
C ASP A 1 -2.59 -6.34 13.79
N HIS A 2 -2.30 -5.37 12.91
CA HIS A 2 -3.19 -5.01 11.79
C HIS A 2 -3.19 -6.07 10.69
N GLY A 3 -2.03 -6.68 10.41
CA GLY A 3 -1.89 -7.73 9.41
C GLY A 3 -2.73 -8.95 9.75
N ALA A 4 -2.58 -9.48 10.96
CA ALA A 4 -3.34 -10.64 11.44
C ALA A 4 -4.85 -10.40 11.41
N THR A 5 -5.31 -9.20 11.81
CA THR A 5 -6.74 -8.87 11.78
C THR A 5 -7.29 -8.84 10.35
N ARG A 6 -6.56 -8.23 9.40
CA ARG A 6 -6.95 -8.20 7.99
C ARG A 6 -6.91 -9.58 7.36
N ARG A 7 -5.89 -10.38 7.68
CA ARG A 7 -5.79 -11.78 7.26
C ARG A 7 -7.02 -12.59 7.71
N ARG A 8 -7.40 -12.45 8.97
CA ARG A 8 -8.61 -13.09 9.48
C ARG A 8 -9.88 -12.63 8.75
N GLY A 9 -9.97 -11.36 8.36
CA GLY A 9 -11.05 -10.83 7.54
C GLY A 9 -11.09 -11.45 6.15
N ALA A 10 -9.94 -11.63 5.51
CA ALA A 10 -9.82 -12.31 4.20
C ALA A 10 -10.31 -13.76 4.27
N GLU A 11 -9.83 -14.52 5.27
CA GLU A 11 -10.21 -15.94 5.48
C GLU A 11 -11.72 -16.17 5.68
N LEU A 12 -12.46 -15.14 6.07
CA LEU A 12 -13.91 -15.19 6.29
C LEU A 12 -14.73 -14.73 5.07
N SER A 13 -14.06 -14.43 3.95
CA SER A 13 -14.69 -13.89 2.75
C SER A 13 -14.57 -14.86 1.58
N ASP A 14 -15.64 -14.99 0.79
CA ASP A 14 -15.66 -15.74 -0.48
C ASP A 14 -15.61 -14.80 -1.70
N ALA A 15 -15.34 -13.50 -1.49
CA ALA A 15 -15.32 -12.51 -2.56
C ALA A 15 -14.08 -12.68 -3.45
N GLU A 16 -14.22 -12.44 -4.75
CA GLU A 16 -13.11 -12.47 -5.71
C GLU A 16 -12.09 -11.35 -5.49
N ILE A 17 -12.57 -10.22 -4.98
CA ILE A 17 -11.75 -9.04 -4.66
C ILE A 17 -11.95 -8.66 -3.20
N LEU A 18 -10.85 -8.57 -2.46
CA LEU A 18 -10.82 -8.08 -1.08
C LEU A 18 -10.53 -6.58 -1.07
N VAL A 19 -11.33 -5.80 -0.38
CA VAL A 19 -11.06 -4.36 -0.19
C VAL A 19 -10.85 -4.06 1.29
N PHE A 20 -9.68 -3.53 1.63
CA PHE A 20 -9.37 -3.06 2.97
C PHE A 20 -9.35 -1.53 3.00
N MET A 21 -9.93 -0.96 4.03
CA MET A 21 -9.91 0.47 4.28
C MET A 21 -9.77 0.75 5.77
N THR A 22 -8.97 1.76 6.14
CA THR A 22 -8.87 2.19 7.54
C THR A 22 -10.11 2.99 7.94
N GLN A 23 -10.49 2.91 9.22
CA GLN A 23 -11.71 3.54 9.74
C GLN A 23 -11.72 5.08 9.64
N ASP A 24 -10.56 5.70 9.50
CA ASP A 24 -10.38 7.16 9.43
C ASP A 24 -10.12 7.68 8.00
N ALA A 25 -10.17 6.79 7.01
CA ALA A 25 -10.21 7.14 5.60
C ALA A 25 -11.65 7.42 5.15
N MET A 26 -11.85 8.45 4.35
CA MET A 26 -13.15 8.82 3.81
C MET A 26 -13.09 8.83 2.27
N PRO A 27 -13.95 8.08 1.58
CA PRO A 27 -14.07 8.16 0.12
C PRO A 27 -14.27 9.60 -0.35
N ALA A 28 -13.53 10.01 -1.38
CA ALA A 28 -13.71 11.34 -1.97
C ALA A 28 -14.93 11.42 -2.88
N ASP A 29 -15.30 10.29 -3.49
CA ASP A 29 -16.44 10.15 -4.38
C ASP A 29 -16.93 8.69 -4.43
N ARG A 30 -17.91 8.42 -5.29
CA ARG A 30 -18.56 7.10 -5.42
C ARG A 30 -17.77 6.14 -6.32
N GLU A 31 -16.79 6.63 -7.05
CA GLU A 31 -16.02 5.86 -8.04
C GLU A 31 -14.85 5.07 -7.40
N LEU A 32 -14.55 5.31 -6.12
CA LEU A 32 -13.42 4.74 -5.40
C LEU A 32 -13.24 3.24 -5.62
N ILE A 33 -14.28 2.46 -5.33
CA ILE A 33 -14.21 0.98 -5.41
C ILE A 33 -14.18 0.54 -6.87
N GLY A 34 -15.01 1.18 -7.73
CA GLY A 34 -15.03 0.88 -9.17
C GLY A 34 -13.66 1.10 -9.83
N ALA A 35 -12.96 2.18 -9.47
CA ALA A 35 -11.63 2.47 -10.01
C ALA A 35 -10.58 1.44 -9.55
N LEU A 36 -10.60 1.01 -8.28
CA LEU A 36 -9.68 -0.02 -7.77
C LEU A 36 -9.92 -1.38 -8.44
N VAL A 37 -11.18 -1.81 -8.51
CA VAL A 37 -11.56 -3.09 -9.14
C VAL A 37 -11.27 -3.06 -10.65
N GLY A 38 -11.57 -1.93 -11.31
CA GLY A 38 -11.27 -1.74 -12.74
C GLY A 38 -9.77 -1.85 -13.02
N ALA A 39 -8.92 -1.26 -12.18
CA ALA A 39 -7.46 -1.35 -12.32
C ALA A 39 -6.94 -2.79 -12.21
N LEU A 40 -7.51 -3.63 -11.34
CA LEU A 40 -7.17 -5.05 -11.27
C LEU A 40 -7.65 -5.81 -12.50
N ALA A 41 -8.87 -5.53 -12.98
CA ALA A 41 -9.44 -6.18 -14.16
C ALA A 41 -8.69 -5.84 -15.46
N GLU A 42 -8.24 -4.60 -15.61
CA GLU A 42 -7.47 -4.12 -16.77
C GLU A 42 -6.02 -4.60 -16.77
N ASN A 43 -5.49 -4.95 -15.60
CA ASN A 43 -4.12 -5.41 -15.43
C ASN A 43 -4.05 -6.78 -14.74
N PRO A 44 -4.21 -7.89 -15.48
CA PRO A 44 -4.21 -9.24 -14.90
C PRO A 44 -2.93 -9.61 -14.12
N GLN A 45 -1.85 -8.86 -14.32
CA GLN A 45 -0.59 -8.98 -13.57
C GLN A 45 -0.66 -8.28 -12.22
N ALA A 46 -1.60 -7.34 -12.00
CA ALA A 46 -1.74 -6.64 -10.74
C ALA A 46 -2.44 -7.53 -9.70
N GLY A 47 -1.78 -7.87 -8.62
CA GLY A 47 -2.38 -8.58 -7.48
C GLY A 47 -2.94 -7.65 -6.43
N ALA A 48 -2.56 -6.36 -6.46
CA ALA A 48 -3.08 -5.33 -5.58
C ALA A 48 -3.23 -4.00 -6.31
N ALA A 49 -4.24 -3.21 -5.91
CA ALA A 49 -4.46 -1.84 -6.35
C ALA A 49 -4.73 -0.94 -5.14
N TYR A 50 -4.07 0.22 -5.03
CA TYR A 50 -4.27 1.12 -3.89
C TYR A 50 -4.62 2.55 -4.31
N ALA A 51 -5.39 3.21 -3.45
CA ALA A 51 -5.97 4.51 -3.70
C ALA A 51 -5.01 5.67 -3.42
N ARG A 52 -5.24 6.78 -4.11
CA ARG A 52 -4.63 8.07 -3.84
C ARG A 52 -5.16 8.66 -2.54
N GLN A 53 -4.25 9.00 -1.63
CA GLN A 53 -4.61 9.69 -0.39
C GLN A 53 -4.55 11.21 -0.59
N LEU A 54 -5.68 11.86 -0.42
CA LEU A 54 -5.81 13.32 -0.42
C LEU A 54 -5.72 13.87 1.01
N PRO A 55 -5.09 15.03 1.21
CA PRO A 55 -5.04 15.66 2.52
C PRO A 55 -6.45 16.12 2.98
N LYS A 56 -6.76 15.91 4.26
CA LYS A 56 -7.96 16.50 4.89
C LYS A 56 -7.86 18.02 4.94
N LYS A 57 -9.00 18.72 5.12
CA LYS A 57 -9.06 20.20 5.09
C LYS A 57 -8.18 20.88 6.13
N ASP A 58 -8.04 20.28 7.31
CA ASP A 58 -7.22 20.75 8.44
C ASP A 58 -5.75 20.33 8.36
N CYS A 59 -5.34 19.72 7.25
CA CYS A 59 -4.00 19.20 7.05
C CYS A 59 -2.95 20.30 7.01
N ARG A 60 -1.87 20.14 7.78
CA ARG A 60 -0.72 21.07 7.83
C ARG A 60 0.13 20.98 6.56
N PHE A 61 0.94 22.01 6.31
CA PHE A 61 1.75 22.14 5.11
C PHE A 61 2.66 20.92 4.86
N LEU A 62 3.40 20.47 5.87
CA LEU A 62 4.33 19.35 5.72
C LEU A 62 3.60 18.06 5.30
N GLU A 63 2.46 17.79 5.91
CA GLU A 63 1.65 16.61 5.59
C GLU A 63 1.05 16.73 4.17
N LYS A 64 0.61 17.93 3.76
CA LYS A 64 0.15 18.18 2.37
C LYS A 64 1.26 17.86 1.37
N TYR A 65 2.47 18.33 1.64
CA TYR A 65 3.64 18.06 0.81
C TYR A 65 3.92 16.55 0.72
N THR A 66 3.93 15.84 1.86
CA THR A 66 4.14 14.39 1.91
C THR A 66 3.08 13.64 1.11
N ARG A 67 1.80 14.07 1.19
CA ARG A 67 0.73 13.44 0.41
C ARG A 67 0.92 13.64 -1.09
N SER A 68 1.21 14.87 -1.53
CA SER A 68 1.44 15.14 -2.96
C SER A 68 2.67 14.42 -3.51
N PHE A 69 3.72 14.26 -2.69
CA PHE A 69 4.93 13.54 -3.07
C PHE A 69 4.71 12.03 -3.21
N ASN A 70 4.02 11.41 -2.25
CA ASN A 70 3.79 9.96 -2.23
C ASN A 70 2.61 9.50 -3.09
N TYR A 71 1.70 10.40 -3.45
CA TYR A 71 0.47 10.10 -4.18
C TYR A 71 0.29 11.07 -5.36
N PRO A 72 1.11 10.91 -6.43
CA PRO A 72 1.07 11.78 -7.62
C PRO A 72 -0.27 11.68 -8.35
N GLU A 73 -0.47 12.53 -9.37
CA GLU A 73 -1.70 12.57 -10.15
C GLU A 73 -1.79 11.51 -11.25
N GLN A 74 -0.72 10.78 -11.48
CA GLN A 74 -0.65 9.76 -12.53
C GLN A 74 -0.66 8.36 -11.92
N SER A 75 -1.55 7.52 -12.41
CA SER A 75 -1.61 6.10 -12.10
C SER A 75 -0.41 5.36 -12.70
N CYS A 76 0.02 4.30 -12.04
CA CYS A 76 1.09 3.43 -12.57
C CYS A 76 0.94 1.99 -12.07
N LEU A 77 1.43 1.04 -12.85
CA LEU A 77 1.64 -0.33 -12.44
C LEU A 77 3.13 -0.50 -12.10
N LYS A 78 3.44 -0.96 -10.91
CA LYS A 78 4.80 -1.25 -10.44
C LYS A 78 5.02 -2.75 -10.41
N THR A 79 6.13 -3.19 -10.98
CA THR A 79 6.52 -4.60 -11.13
C THR A 79 7.97 -4.80 -10.69
N GLU A 80 8.46 -6.03 -10.66
CA GLU A 80 9.85 -6.32 -10.33
C GLU A 80 10.88 -5.56 -11.21
N LYS A 81 10.52 -5.27 -12.46
CA LYS A 81 11.38 -4.50 -13.38
C LYS A 81 11.63 -3.06 -12.91
N ASP A 82 10.75 -2.55 -12.09
CA ASP A 82 10.79 -1.17 -11.61
C ASP A 82 11.65 -1.01 -10.35
N VAL A 83 12.12 -2.11 -9.75
CA VAL A 83 12.93 -2.10 -8.51
C VAL A 83 14.21 -1.28 -8.67
N GLN A 84 14.87 -1.36 -9.84
CA GLN A 84 16.07 -0.58 -10.10
C GLN A 84 15.81 0.94 -10.21
N THR A 85 14.59 1.32 -10.61
CA THR A 85 14.21 2.73 -10.81
C THR A 85 13.60 3.33 -9.53
N TYR A 86 12.70 2.59 -8.88
CA TYR A 86 11.92 3.09 -7.74
C TYR A 86 12.39 2.53 -6.39
N GLY A 87 13.35 1.61 -6.39
CA GLY A 87 13.83 0.98 -5.17
C GLY A 87 12.66 0.40 -4.36
N ILE A 88 12.72 0.64 -3.06
CA ILE A 88 11.71 0.21 -2.09
C ILE A 88 10.29 0.70 -2.40
N LYS A 89 10.13 1.81 -3.15
CA LYS A 89 8.81 2.33 -3.57
C LYS A 89 8.07 1.39 -4.52
N THR A 90 8.78 0.48 -5.18
CA THR A 90 8.15 -0.55 -6.02
C THR A 90 7.15 -1.37 -5.20
N TYR A 91 7.48 -1.67 -3.94
CA TYR A 91 6.64 -2.45 -3.01
C TYR A 91 5.60 -1.60 -2.27
N PHE A 92 5.62 -0.28 -2.47
CA PHE A 92 4.68 0.58 -1.76
C PHE A 92 3.24 0.28 -2.14
N CYS A 93 2.47 -0.14 -1.14
CA CYS A 93 1.03 -0.31 -1.16
C CYS A 93 0.47 0.33 0.12
N SER A 94 -0.83 0.61 0.19
CA SER A 94 -1.39 1.22 1.38
C SER A 94 -2.80 0.74 1.70
N ASN A 95 -2.92 0.00 2.80
CA ASN A 95 -4.18 -0.44 3.38
C ASN A 95 -5.06 0.69 3.96
N VAL A 96 -4.65 1.95 3.79
CA VAL A 96 -5.58 3.07 3.98
C VAL A 96 -6.79 2.92 3.07
N CYS A 97 -6.58 2.52 1.81
CA CYS A 97 -7.60 1.93 0.94
C CYS A 97 -6.92 1.15 -0.18
N ALA A 98 -7.07 -0.16 -0.20
CA ALA A 98 -6.51 -1.02 -1.23
C ALA A 98 -7.43 -2.22 -1.54
N ALA A 99 -7.41 -2.64 -2.81
CA ALA A 99 -8.08 -3.84 -3.30
C ALA A 99 -7.03 -4.90 -3.66
N TYR A 100 -7.36 -6.16 -3.45
CA TYR A 100 -6.51 -7.31 -3.71
C TYR A 100 -7.28 -8.37 -4.49
N ASP A 101 -6.69 -8.95 -5.52
CA ASP A 101 -7.18 -10.19 -6.13
C ASP A 101 -7.08 -11.31 -5.10
N HIS A 102 -8.21 -11.91 -4.71
CA HIS A 102 -8.26 -12.85 -3.59
C HIS A 102 -7.48 -14.13 -3.91
N ARG A 103 -7.52 -14.59 -5.15
CA ARG A 103 -6.76 -15.76 -5.59
C ARG A 103 -5.25 -15.54 -5.46
N ILE A 104 -4.76 -14.36 -5.90
CA ILE A 104 -3.34 -13.99 -5.76
C ILE A 104 -3.00 -13.78 -4.28
N TYR A 105 -3.91 -13.19 -3.51
CA TYR A 105 -3.73 -13.00 -2.08
C TYR A 105 -3.47 -14.32 -1.34
N ASP A 106 -4.25 -15.34 -1.65
CA ASP A 106 -4.09 -16.68 -1.07
C ASP A 106 -2.84 -17.40 -1.58
N GLU A 107 -2.52 -17.27 -2.88
CA GLU A 107 -1.32 -17.86 -3.48
C GLU A 107 -0.03 -17.33 -2.82
N ILE A 108 -0.01 -16.05 -2.45
CA ILE A 108 1.13 -15.43 -1.74
C ILE A 108 1.17 -15.83 -0.26
N GLY A 109 0.03 -16.23 0.29
CA GLY A 109 -0.12 -16.64 1.70
C GLY A 109 -0.70 -15.55 2.60
N GLY A 110 -1.26 -14.49 2.03
CA GLY A 110 -1.89 -13.39 2.77
C GLY A 110 -0.91 -12.44 3.46
N PHE A 111 -1.44 -11.52 4.26
CA PHE A 111 -0.60 -10.61 5.04
C PHE A 111 0.24 -11.35 6.09
N PRO A 112 1.41 -10.82 6.49
CA PRO A 112 2.23 -11.41 7.55
C PRO A 112 1.43 -11.50 8.86
N GLU A 113 1.60 -12.60 9.57
CA GLU A 113 0.94 -12.82 10.87
C GLU A 113 1.50 -11.89 11.94
N HIS A 114 2.78 -11.55 11.82
CA HIS A 114 3.49 -10.69 12.75
C HIS A 114 4.20 -9.58 11.98
N ALA A 115 3.70 -8.37 12.10
CA ALA A 115 4.36 -7.17 11.63
C ALA A 115 4.02 -6.01 12.57
N ILE A 116 5.03 -5.32 13.05
CA ILE A 116 4.85 -4.13 13.89
C ILE A 116 4.18 -3.03 13.06
N PHE A 117 4.57 -2.94 11.78
CA PHE A 117 4.15 -1.92 10.85
C PHE A 117 4.23 -2.46 9.41
N ASN A 118 3.53 -1.83 8.44
CA ASN A 118 3.88 -2.00 7.02
C ASN A 118 3.53 -3.38 6.43
N GLU A 119 2.54 -4.06 6.98
CA GLU A 119 2.10 -5.38 6.50
C GLU A 119 1.70 -5.39 5.02
N ASP A 120 1.17 -4.26 4.53
CA ASP A 120 0.79 -4.06 3.14
C ASP A 120 2.01 -4.03 2.20
N MET A 121 3.08 -3.37 2.61
CA MET A 121 4.31 -3.27 1.83
C MET A 121 5.11 -4.58 1.87
N ILE A 122 5.12 -5.29 2.99
CA ILE A 122 5.74 -6.63 3.12
C ILE A 122 5.04 -7.60 2.16
N TYR A 123 3.71 -7.67 2.22
CA TYR A 123 2.91 -8.49 1.32
C TYR A 123 3.15 -8.11 -0.16
N ALA A 124 3.13 -6.82 -0.48
CA ALA A 124 3.39 -6.33 -1.83
C ALA A 124 4.79 -6.73 -2.32
N GLY A 125 5.80 -6.72 -1.45
CA GLY A 125 7.14 -7.18 -1.78
C GLY A 125 7.18 -8.68 -2.12
N TRP A 126 6.53 -9.53 -1.32
CA TRP A 126 6.40 -10.97 -1.64
C TRP A 126 5.71 -11.19 -2.98
N MET A 127 4.62 -10.44 -3.22
CA MET A 127 3.81 -10.51 -4.43
C MET A 127 4.62 -10.09 -5.68
N VAL A 128 5.34 -8.97 -5.61
CA VAL A 128 6.18 -8.48 -6.72
C VAL A 128 7.30 -9.45 -7.04
N LYS A 129 7.97 -10.02 -6.02
CA LYS A 129 9.01 -11.05 -6.20
C LYS A 129 8.47 -12.36 -6.80
N LYS A 130 7.17 -12.59 -6.77
CA LYS A 130 6.49 -13.70 -7.45
C LYS A 130 6.06 -13.36 -8.89
N GLY A 131 6.37 -12.15 -9.38
CA GLY A 131 6.10 -11.72 -10.74
C GLY A 131 4.78 -10.97 -10.92
N TYR A 132 4.06 -10.68 -9.84
CA TYR A 132 2.87 -9.84 -9.87
C TYR A 132 3.24 -8.36 -9.76
N GLY A 133 2.24 -7.48 -9.87
CA GLY A 133 2.44 -6.03 -9.77
C GLY A 133 1.51 -5.36 -8.76
N VAL A 134 1.86 -4.15 -8.39
CA VAL A 134 1.06 -3.24 -7.56
C VAL A 134 0.59 -2.07 -8.39
N ALA A 135 -0.72 -1.90 -8.56
CA ALA A 135 -1.30 -0.77 -9.26
C ALA A 135 -1.54 0.40 -8.28
N TYR A 136 -0.96 1.55 -8.57
CA TYR A 136 -1.36 2.81 -7.99
C TYR A 136 -2.46 3.43 -8.84
N VAL A 137 -3.59 3.81 -8.23
CA VAL A 137 -4.78 4.30 -8.94
C VAL A 137 -5.11 5.71 -8.48
N SER A 138 -4.70 6.71 -9.26
CA SER A 138 -4.86 8.13 -8.91
C SER A 138 -6.31 8.61 -8.91
N GLU A 139 -7.17 7.94 -9.68
CA GLU A 139 -8.61 8.18 -9.78
C GLU A 139 -9.39 7.63 -8.57
N ALA A 140 -8.89 6.57 -7.93
CA ALA A 140 -9.41 6.05 -6.68
C ALA A 140 -8.94 6.93 -5.52
N ARG A 141 -9.82 7.75 -4.94
CA ARG A 141 -9.43 8.82 -4.02
C ARG A 141 -10.06 8.69 -2.65
N VAL A 142 -9.23 8.84 -1.61
CA VAL A 142 -9.68 8.91 -0.21
C VAL A 142 -9.06 10.11 0.50
N TYR A 143 -9.81 10.76 1.37
CA TYR A 143 -9.29 11.75 2.31
C TYR A 143 -8.70 11.04 3.52
N HIS A 144 -7.38 11.14 3.69
CA HIS A 144 -6.67 10.58 4.83
C HIS A 144 -5.38 11.37 5.07
N SER A 145 -5.21 11.90 6.26
CA SER A 145 -3.98 12.58 6.69
C SER A 145 -3.92 12.67 8.21
N HIS A 146 -2.72 12.82 8.74
CA HIS A 146 -2.44 12.98 10.15
C HIS A 146 -1.48 14.15 10.38
N ASN A 147 -1.81 15.03 11.31
CA ASN A 147 -0.93 16.14 11.67
C ASN A 147 0.05 15.72 12.77
N TYR A 148 0.93 14.78 12.45
CA TYR A 148 1.93 14.30 13.41
C TYR A 148 2.87 15.40 13.90
N THR A 149 3.25 15.32 15.16
CA THR A 149 4.40 16.06 15.70
C THR A 149 5.69 15.42 15.19
N CYS A 150 6.82 16.16 15.28
CA CYS A 150 8.13 15.61 14.90
C CYS A 150 8.47 14.31 15.66
N MET A 151 8.11 14.22 16.95
CA MET A 151 8.35 13.04 17.76
C MET A 151 7.49 11.84 17.31
N GLN A 152 6.21 12.07 16.99
CA GLN A 152 5.35 11.03 16.46
C GLN A 152 5.84 10.53 15.10
N GLN A 153 6.30 11.45 14.24
CA GLN A 153 6.88 11.07 12.95
C GLN A 153 8.18 10.28 13.11
N PHE A 154 9.03 10.68 14.08
CA PHE A 154 10.25 9.93 14.40
C PHE A 154 9.94 8.50 14.85
N HIS A 155 8.99 8.31 15.77
CA HIS A 155 8.59 6.97 16.23
C HIS A 155 8.05 6.13 15.07
N ARG A 156 7.19 6.68 14.22
CA ARG A 156 6.68 5.97 13.05
C ARG A 156 7.78 5.53 12.08
N ASN A 157 8.75 6.40 11.82
CA ASN A 157 9.86 6.07 10.94
C ASN A 157 10.80 5.04 11.58
N PHE A 158 10.95 5.09 12.91
CA PHE A 158 11.70 4.07 13.65
C PHE A 158 11.01 2.71 13.55
N ASP A 159 9.71 2.63 13.85
CA ASP A 159 8.93 1.39 13.75
C ASP A 159 8.92 0.84 12.31
N LEU A 160 8.85 1.73 11.30
CA LEU A 160 8.99 1.35 9.90
C LEU A 160 10.35 0.71 9.61
N GLY A 161 11.43 1.33 10.09
CA GLY A 161 12.78 0.81 9.93
C GLY A 161 12.98 -0.55 10.63
N VAL A 162 12.42 -0.71 11.84
CA VAL A 162 12.44 -2.01 12.55
C VAL A 162 11.69 -3.07 11.74
N SER A 163 10.47 -2.76 11.29
CA SER A 163 9.67 -3.69 10.48
C SER A 163 10.38 -4.11 9.18
N GLN A 164 11.08 -3.18 8.53
CA GLN A 164 11.87 -3.51 7.33
C GLN A 164 13.08 -4.40 7.66
N ALA A 165 13.75 -4.15 8.79
CA ALA A 165 14.88 -4.96 9.24
C ALA A 165 14.48 -6.39 9.65
N GLU A 166 13.25 -6.57 10.13
CA GLU A 166 12.68 -7.87 10.47
C GLU A 166 12.26 -8.70 9.24
N HIS A 167 12.21 -8.07 8.04
CA HIS A 167 11.83 -8.71 6.77
C HIS A 167 12.91 -8.57 5.69
N PRO A 168 14.16 -9.09 5.94
CA PRO A 168 15.25 -9.00 4.98
C PRO A 168 14.91 -9.70 3.66
N GLU A 169 14.06 -10.75 3.68
CA GLU A 169 13.61 -11.44 2.47
C GLU A 169 12.86 -10.52 1.49
N VAL A 170 12.35 -9.39 1.97
CA VAL A 170 11.72 -8.36 1.13
C VAL A 170 12.69 -7.23 0.80
N PHE A 171 13.36 -6.68 1.79
CA PHE A 171 14.00 -5.37 1.72
C PHE A 171 15.53 -5.40 1.56
N GLU A 172 16.19 -6.53 1.87
CA GLU A 172 17.65 -6.61 1.75
C GLU A 172 18.10 -6.48 0.28
N GLY A 173 19.08 -5.61 0.05
CA GLY A 173 19.62 -5.34 -1.29
C GLY A 173 18.73 -4.51 -2.21
N VAL A 174 17.59 -4.04 -1.72
CA VAL A 174 16.71 -3.13 -2.47
C VAL A 174 17.19 -1.69 -2.24
N PRO A 175 17.45 -0.90 -3.30
CA PRO A 175 17.86 0.49 -3.15
C PRO A 175 16.84 1.30 -2.32
N SER A 176 17.35 2.14 -1.39
CA SER A 176 16.51 3.11 -0.69
C SER A 176 16.10 4.24 -1.64
N GLU A 177 15.01 4.96 -1.29
CA GLU A 177 14.62 6.17 -2.02
C GLU A 177 15.75 7.20 -1.96
N GLY A 178 16.24 7.66 -3.12
CA GLY A 178 17.20 8.77 -3.21
C GLY A 178 18.60 8.40 -3.69
N GLU A 179 18.86 7.15 -4.05
CA GLU A 179 20.11 6.74 -4.72
C GLU A 179 19.97 6.71 -6.24
N GLY A 180 19.20 7.61 -6.79
CA GLY A 180 19.04 7.82 -8.24
C GLY A 180 19.45 9.21 -8.65
#